data_2011e9929fd197f3a5c2171165d8cd36
#
_entry.id   2011e9929fd197f3a5c2171165d8cd36
#
_cell.length_a   1.000
_cell.length_b   1.000
_cell.length_c   1.000
_cell.angle_alpha   90.00
_cell.angle_beta   90.00
_cell.angle_gamma   90.00
#
_symmetry.space_group_name_H-M   'P 1'
#
loop_
_entity.id
_entity.type
_entity.pdbx_description
1 polymer ?
#
loop_
_entity_poly.entity_id
_entity_poly.type
_entity_poly.pdbx_seq_one_letter_code
_entity_poly.pdbx_strand_id
1 'polypeptide(L)'
;MAGVKDENVFVYLNDTNVLSSEFKTVGIIPKLKIDRTKIHKIKFSDYFEKVAFKSIMDSKLENKPGIYPHVTSTSLNNGVKFYSDFWNIKASKSDPIISINNDGSAGYTFIQTHDFSANSHVKLFKPKNNELNLIITCLLLTNQFKKIKYSFNQPTLSMLTHDFNYDVFVYFNWIDFF
;
A
#
# COMPACT_ATOMS: atom_id res chain seq x y z
N MET A 1 10.82 23.92 18.75
CA MET A 1 10.09 23.48 17.56
C MET A 1 11.07 23.52 16.39
N ALA A 2 11.61 22.37 15.98
CA ALA A 2 12.52 22.30 14.84
C ALA A 2 11.68 22.24 13.55
N GLY A 3 11.81 23.28 12.71
CA GLY A 3 11.14 23.35 11.43
C GLY A 3 11.62 22.22 10.52
N VAL A 4 10.69 21.40 10.07
CA VAL A 4 10.93 20.42 9.00
C VAL A 4 11.18 21.22 7.72
N LYS A 5 12.43 21.17 7.22
CA LYS A 5 12.80 21.75 5.94
C LYS A 5 11.94 21.11 4.84
N ASP A 6 11.57 21.92 3.84
CA ASP A 6 10.90 21.51 2.61
C ASP A 6 11.76 20.49 1.83
N GLU A 7 11.77 19.25 2.29
CA GLU A 7 12.30 18.15 1.50
C GLU A 7 11.20 17.74 0.51
N ASN A 8 11.47 17.96 -0.77
CA ASN A 8 10.66 17.46 -1.87
C ASN A 8 10.47 15.94 -1.68
N VAL A 9 9.26 15.53 -1.34
CA VAL A 9 8.93 14.09 -1.29
C VAL A 9 8.89 13.62 -2.73
N PHE A 10 9.99 13.04 -3.20
CA PHE A 10 10.02 12.34 -4.48
C PHE A 10 9.25 11.03 -4.30
N VAL A 11 8.05 10.99 -4.81
CA VAL A 11 7.30 9.75 -4.98
C VAL A 11 7.90 9.06 -6.20
N TYR A 12 8.81 8.13 -5.99
CA TYR A 12 9.17 7.18 -7.02
C TYR A 12 7.99 6.23 -7.19
N LEU A 13 7.13 6.55 -8.14
CA LEU A 13 6.18 5.59 -8.73
C LEU A 13 7.02 4.73 -9.69
N ASN A 14 7.91 3.90 -9.12
CA ASN A 14 8.63 2.91 -9.91
C ASN A 14 7.63 1.88 -10.41
N ASP A 15 7.50 1.82 -11.72
CA ASP A 15 6.90 0.74 -12.49
C ASP A 15 5.42 0.44 -12.22
N THR A 16 4.59 1.42 -12.29
CA THR A 16 3.22 1.16 -12.68
C THR A 16 3.19 1.15 -14.21
N ASN A 17 3.19 -0.03 -14.80
CA ASN A 17 3.01 -0.21 -16.25
C ASN A 17 1.71 0.42 -16.78
N VAL A 18 0.82 0.88 -15.92
CA VAL A 18 -0.41 1.59 -16.24
C VAL A 18 -0.18 3.10 -16.43
N LEU A 19 0.86 3.68 -15.81
CA LEU A 19 1.21 5.10 -15.99
C LEU A 19 2.40 5.29 -16.94
N SER A 20 3.15 4.23 -17.24
CA SER A 20 4.41 4.35 -17.98
C SER A 20 4.26 4.69 -19.46
N SER A 21 3.14 4.36 -20.11
CA SER A 21 2.92 4.68 -21.53
C SER A 21 2.55 6.15 -21.75
N GLU A 22 1.79 6.75 -20.84
CA GLU A 22 1.39 8.16 -20.97
C GLU A 22 2.42 9.14 -20.41
N PHE A 23 3.14 8.75 -19.34
CA PHE A 23 4.14 9.63 -18.69
C PHE A 23 5.55 9.54 -19.26
N LYS A 24 5.92 8.47 -19.97
CA LYS A 24 7.19 8.40 -20.70
C LYS A 24 7.30 9.45 -21.83
N THR A 25 6.17 9.93 -22.29
CA THR A 25 6.12 10.89 -23.42
C THR A 25 6.34 12.34 -22.99
N VAL A 26 6.23 12.68 -21.72
CA VAL A 26 6.20 14.08 -21.26
C VAL A 26 7.36 14.47 -20.36
N GLY A 27 8.13 13.52 -19.82
CA GLY A 27 9.34 13.83 -19.02
C GLY A 27 9.10 14.64 -17.72
N ILE A 28 7.84 14.86 -17.32
CA ILE A 28 7.47 15.65 -16.16
C ILE A 28 6.70 14.75 -15.19
N ILE A 29 7.35 14.36 -14.10
CA ILE A 29 6.65 13.80 -12.94
C ILE A 29 5.97 14.98 -12.25
N PRO A 30 4.64 15.06 -12.22
CA PRO A 30 3.97 16.15 -11.51
C PRO A 30 4.39 16.09 -10.03
N LYS A 31 4.92 17.20 -9.51
CA LYS A 31 5.17 17.33 -8.07
C LYS A 31 3.86 17.17 -7.34
N LEU A 32 3.71 16.09 -6.60
CA LEU A 32 2.54 15.87 -5.77
C LEU A 32 2.57 16.91 -4.65
N LYS A 33 1.70 17.92 -4.73
CA LYS A 33 1.53 18.90 -3.65
C LYS A 33 0.71 18.23 -2.54
N ILE A 34 1.40 17.90 -1.45
CA ILE A 34 0.75 17.36 -0.25
C ILE A 34 0.35 18.53 0.65
N ASP A 35 -0.93 18.73 0.85
CA ASP A 35 -1.44 19.66 1.84
C ASP A 35 -1.28 19.05 3.23
N ARG A 36 -0.35 19.58 4.01
CA ARG A 36 -0.02 19.06 5.34
C ARG A 36 -1.17 19.20 6.34
N THR A 37 -2.11 20.12 6.12
CA THR A 37 -3.29 20.30 6.99
C THR A 37 -4.24 19.11 6.91
N LYS A 38 -4.16 18.32 5.84
CA LYS A 38 -4.96 17.11 5.62
C LYS A 38 -4.31 15.83 6.19
N ILE A 39 -3.11 15.94 6.78
CA ILE A 39 -2.44 14.82 7.42
C ILE A 39 -2.85 14.77 8.89
N HIS A 40 -3.52 13.70 9.28
CA HIS A 40 -3.96 13.50 10.64
C HIS A 40 -3.42 12.21 11.23
N LYS A 41 -3.16 12.23 12.52
CA LYS A 41 -2.79 11.07 13.32
C LYS A 41 -4.08 10.36 13.76
N ILE A 42 -4.20 9.09 13.44
CA ILE A 42 -5.37 8.27 13.75
C ILE A 42 -4.94 6.91 14.32
N LYS A 43 -5.85 6.20 14.98
CA LYS A 43 -5.68 4.78 15.24
C LYS A 43 -5.95 4.00 13.96
N PHE A 44 -5.03 3.10 13.59
CA PHE A 44 -5.15 2.31 12.36
C PHE A 44 -6.44 1.48 12.35
N SER A 45 -6.79 0.85 13.47
CA SER A 45 -8.00 0.03 13.61
C SER A 45 -9.31 0.79 13.41
N ASP A 46 -9.33 2.12 13.59
CA ASP A 46 -10.57 2.90 13.42
C ASP A 46 -10.93 3.08 11.95
N TYR A 47 -9.93 3.13 11.07
CA TYR A 47 -10.08 3.39 9.64
C TYR A 47 -9.84 2.20 8.73
N PHE A 48 -9.22 1.14 9.24
CA PHE A 48 -8.90 -0.05 8.47
C PHE A 48 -9.39 -1.32 9.14
N GLU A 49 -9.92 -2.22 8.34
CA GLU A 49 -10.36 -3.55 8.75
C GLU A 49 -9.43 -4.60 8.13
N LYS A 50 -9.02 -5.58 8.93
CA LYS A 50 -8.22 -6.69 8.44
C LYS A 50 -9.04 -7.62 7.57
N VAL A 51 -8.54 -7.92 6.38
CA VAL A 51 -9.13 -8.90 5.47
C VAL A 51 -8.50 -10.27 5.71
N ALA A 52 -9.32 -11.22 6.12
CA ALA A 52 -8.90 -12.62 6.18
C ALA A 52 -8.90 -13.22 4.77
N PHE A 53 -7.84 -13.94 4.42
CA PHE A 53 -7.74 -14.61 3.13
C PHE A 53 -6.94 -15.92 3.25
N LYS A 54 -7.13 -16.80 2.28
CA LYS A 54 -6.33 -18.02 2.15
C LYS A 54 -5.11 -17.71 1.28
N SER A 55 -3.93 -17.72 1.90
CA SER A 55 -2.69 -17.48 1.18
C SER A 55 -2.36 -18.63 0.22
N ILE A 56 -1.74 -18.29 -0.90
CA ILE A 56 -1.27 -19.25 -1.91
C ILE A 56 0.25 -19.10 -2.06
N MET A 57 0.96 -20.21 -2.04
CA MET A 57 2.41 -20.21 -2.29
C MET A 57 2.71 -19.88 -3.76
N ASP A 58 3.74 -19.08 -3.99
CA ASP A 58 4.19 -18.66 -5.32
C ASP A 58 4.36 -19.85 -6.28
N SER A 59 5.03 -20.90 -5.82
CA SER A 59 5.31 -22.11 -6.62
C SER A 59 4.08 -22.84 -7.17
N LYS A 60 2.89 -22.61 -6.59
CA LYS A 60 1.64 -23.17 -7.09
C LYS A 60 1.07 -22.44 -8.30
N LEU A 61 1.51 -21.19 -8.52
CA LEU A 61 0.96 -20.30 -9.53
C LEU A 61 1.97 -19.85 -10.58
N GLU A 62 3.28 -19.93 -10.32
CA GLU A 62 4.34 -19.46 -11.25
C GLU A 62 4.25 -20.05 -12.67
N ASN A 63 3.76 -21.28 -12.81
CA ASN A 63 3.60 -21.97 -14.09
C ASN A 63 2.16 -21.90 -14.66
N LYS A 64 1.33 -20.99 -14.15
CA LYS A 64 -0.06 -20.80 -14.56
C LYS A 64 -0.27 -19.34 -14.99
N PRO A 65 0.25 -18.96 -16.17
CA PRO A 65 0.14 -17.57 -16.62
C PRO A 65 -1.31 -17.17 -16.83
N GLY A 66 -1.64 -15.92 -16.52
CA GLY A 66 -2.99 -15.37 -16.63
C GLY A 66 -3.00 -13.85 -16.44
N ILE A 67 -4.13 -13.32 -16.03
CA ILE A 67 -4.37 -11.89 -15.93
C ILE A 67 -4.49 -11.37 -14.49
N TYR A 68 -4.59 -12.27 -13.50
CA TYR A 68 -4.77 -11.86 -12.11
C TYR A 68 -3.42 -11.68 -11.41
N PRO A 69 -3.21 -10.53 -10.74
CA PRO A 69 -1.98 -10.27 -10.01
C PRO A 69 -1.77 -11.29 -8.88
N HIS A 70 -0.54 -11.75 -8.69
CA HIS A 70 -0.11 -12.45 -7.49
C HIS A 70 0.74 -11.52 -6.62
N VAL A 71 0.18 -11.09 -5.50
CA VAL A 71 0.77 -10.10 -4.60
C VAL A 71 1.65 -10.78 -3.56
N THR A 72 2.87 -10.28 -3.42
CA THR A 72 3.88 -10.81 -2.50
C THR A 72 4.58 -9.68 -1.75
N SER A 73 5.54 -9.99 -0.90
CA SER A 73 6.33 -8.99 -0.16
C SER A 73 7.43 -8.30 -0.98
N THR A 74 7.25 -8.16 -2.29
CA THR A 74 8.15 -7.34 -3.12
C THR A 74 7.89 -5.85 -2.92
N SER A 75 8.93 -5.02 -3.09
CA SER A 75 8.81 -3.55 -3.07
C SER A 75 8.52 -2.96 -4.45
N LEU A 76 8.47 -3.77 -5.49
CA LEU A 76 8.30 -3.37 -6.89
C LEU A 76 6.90 -3.69 -7.40
N ASN A 77 6.53 -3.12 -8.53
CA ASN A 77 5.31 -3.43 -9.29
C ASN A 77 4.04 -3.46 -8.42
N ASN A 78 3.85 -2.51 -7.54
CA ASN A 78 2.69 -2.47 -6.63
C ASN A 78 2.52 -3.75 -5.78
N GLY A 79 3.64 -4.40 -5.42
CA GLY A 79 3.63 -5.67 -4.68
C GLY A 79 3.37 -6.91 -5.55
N VAL A 80 3.18 -6.75 -6.87
CA VAL A 80 2.89 -7.86 -7.79
C VAL A 80 4.19 -8.54 -8.24
N LYS A 81 4.30 -9.83 -8.01
CA LYS A 81 5.46 -10.64 -8.44
C LYS A 81 5.27 -11.17 -9.87
N PHE A 82 4.09 -11.67 -10.20
CA PHE A 82 3.70 -12.17 -11.53
C PHE A 82 2.17 -12.14 -11.66
N TYR A 83 1.68 -12.52 -12.84
CA TYR A 83 0.26 -12.68 -13.13
C TYR A 83 -0.07 -14.15 -13.36
N SER A 84 -1.22 -14.62 -12.81
CA SER A 84 -1.68 -16.00 -12.87
C SER A 84 -3.12 -16.11 -13.37
N ASP A 85 -3.56 -17.33 -13.67
CA ASP A 85 -4.94 -17.67 -14.03
C ASP A 85 -5.89 -17.77 -12.81
N PHE A 86 -5.35 -17.55 -11.61
CA PHE A 86 -6.05 -17.75 -10.33
C PHE A 86 -6.12 -16.47 -9.49
N TRP A 87 -7.27 -16.27 -8.87
CA TRP A 87 -7.50 -15.28 -7.83
C TRP A 87 -8.42 -15.83 -6.74
N ASN A 88 -8.36 -15.28 -5.55
CA ASN A 88 -9.23 -15.63 -4.42
C ASN A 88 -9.51 -14.44 -3.48
N ILE A 89 -9.06 -13.26 -3.85
CA ILE A 89 -9.31 -12.03 -3.12
C ILE A 89 -9.95 -11.05 -4.09
N LYS A 90 -11.17 -10.63 -3.75
CA LYS A 90 -11.93 -9.67 -4.57
C LYS A 90 -11.53 -8.25 -4.24
N ALA A 91 -11.24 -7.47 -5.26
CA ALA A 91 -10.99 -6.03 -5.14
C ALA A 91 -11.44 -5.30 -6.41
N SER A 92 -11.74 -4.02 -6.28
CA SER A 92 -12.09 -3.14 -7.40
C SER A 92 -11.68 -1.70 -7.11
N LYS A 93 -11.82 -0.81 -8.08
CA LYS A 93 -11.58 0.63 -7.89
C LYS A 93 -12.52 1.25 -6.85
N SER A 94 -13.76 0.77 -6.77
CA SER A 94 -14.77 1.22 -5.81
C SER A 94 -14.66 0.50 -4.45
N ASP A 95 -13.97 -0.62 -4.39
CA ASP A 95 -13.76 -1.43 -3.19
C ASP A 95 -12.30 -1.93 -3.13
N PRO A 96 -11.34 -1.02 -2.92
CA PRO A 96 -9.92 -1.34 -2.96
C PRO A 96 -9.47 -2.06 -1.69
N ILE A 97 -8.44 -2.90 -1.85
CA ILE A 97 -7.73 -3.56 -0.74
C ILE A 97 -6.34 -2.94 -0.61
N ILE A 98 -5.92 -2.66 0.61
CA ILE A 98 -4.54 -2.27 0.92
C ILE A 98 -3.75 -3.53 1.28
N SER A 99 -2.65 -3.77 0.57
CA SER A 99 -1.68 -4.79 0.92
C SER A 99 -0.46 -4.17 1.61
N ILE A 100 -0.06 -4.74 2.74
CA ILE A 100 1.12 -4.30 3.51
C ILE A 100 2.08 -5.48 3.62
N ASN A 101 3.31 -5.27 3.19
CA ASN A 101 4.35 -6.28 3.30
C ASN A 101 4.73 -6.50 4.77
N ASN A 102 4.56 -7.73 5.25
CA ASN A 102 4.82 -8.09 6.64
C ASN A 102 6.29 -8.46 6.90
N ASP A 103 6.95 -9.03 5.91
CA ASP A 103 8.37 -9.42 5.96
C ASP A 103 9.07 -9.13 4.62
N GLY A 104 10.31 -9.56 4.42
CA GLY A 104 11.09 -9.25 3.25
C GLY A 104 11.24 -7.74 3.05
N SER A 105 10.57 -7.18 2.06
CA SER A 105 10.41 -5.73 1.89
C SER A 105 9.35 -5.17 2.84
N ALA A 106 9.47 -5.48 4.14
CA ALA A 106 8.47 -5.13 5.13
C ALA A 106 8.19 -3.62 5.21
N GLY A 107 6.92 -3.26 5.36
CA GLY A 107 6.44 -1.89 5.48
C GLY A 107 6.00 -1.25 4.17
N TYR A 108 6.34 -1.80 3.02
CA TYR A 108 5.76 -1.30 1.78
C TYR A 108 4.25 -1.56 1.75
N THR A 109 3.52 -0.53 1.37
CA THR A 109 2.05 -0.50 1.39
C THR A 109 1.54 -0.12 0.01
N PHE A 110 0.61 -0.92 -0.53
CA PHE A 110 0.11 -0.78 -1.89
C PHE A 110 -1.42 -0.88 -1.93
N ILE A 111 -2.01 -0.35 -3.01
CA ILE A 111 -3.44 -0.42 -3.27
C ILE A 111 -3.69 -1.45 -4.36
N GLN A 112 -4.55 -2.42 -4.08
CA GLN A 112 -5.01 -3.42 -5.03
C GLN A 112 -6.44 -3.06 -5.47
N THR A 113 -6.63 -2.89 -6.77
CA THR A 113 -7.91 -2.45 -7.37
C THR A 113 -8.50 -3.45 -8.37
N HIS A 114 -7.96 -4.64 -8.41
CA HIS A 114 -8.41 -5.77 -9.25
C HIS A 114 -8.39 -7.03 -8.42
N ASP A 115 -9.18 -8.01 -8.79
CA ASP A 115 -9.14 -9.33 -8.17
C ASP A 115 -7.74 -9.92 -8.26
N PHE A 116 -7.26 -10.51 -7.17
CA PHE A 116 -5.88 -10.96 -7.05
C PHE A 116 -5.74 -12.19 -6.13
N SER A 117 -4.56 -12.75 -6.08
CA SER A 117 -4.14 -13.71 -5.07
C SER A 117 -2.93 -13.18 -4.30
N ALA A 118 -2.67 -13.71 -3.10
CA ALA A 118 -1.54 -13.28 -2.30
C ALA A 118 -0.90 -14.42 -1.52
N ASN A 119 0.40 -14.29 -1.22
CA ASN A 119 1.09 -15.20 -0.32
C ASN A 119 0.97 -14.75 1.15
N SER A 120 1.52 -15.54 2.07
CA SER A 120 1.44 -15.29 3.53
C SER A 120 2.29 -14.11 4.01
N HIS A 121 3.18 -13.58 3.16
CA HIS A 121 4.12 -12.52 3.50
C HIS A 121 3.51 -11.11 3.43
N VAL A 122 2.24 -10.99 3.07
CA VAL A 122 1.50 -9.74 3.08
C VAL A 122 0.31 -9.82 4.05
N LYS A 123 -0.10 -8.66 4.55
CA LYS A 123 -1.35 -8.48 5.30
C LYS A 123 -2.26 -7.59 4.49
N LEU A 124 -3.54 -7.90 4.52
CA LEU A 124 -4.55 -7.20 3.73
C LEU A 124 -5.50 -6.44 4.64
N PHE A 125 -5.82 -5.23 4.22
CA PHE A 125 -6.73 -4.35 4.94
C PHE A 125 -7.69 -3.67 3.96
N LYS A 126 -8.91 -3.44 4.45
CA LYS A 126 -9.92 -2.70 3.74
C LYS A 126 -10.16 -1.36 4.44
N PRO A 127 -10.20 -0.24 3.72
CA PRO A 127 -10.67 1.02 4.28
C PRO A 127 -12.12 0.89 4.72
N LYS A 128 -12.47 1.38 5.90
CA LYS A 128 -13.84 1.35 6.44
C LYS A 128 -14.76 2.41 5.83
N ASN A 129 -14.16 3.45 5.25
CA ASN A 129 -14.88 4.55 4.63
C ASN A 129 -14.02 5.18 3.51
N ASN A 130 -14.59 6.16 2.81
CA ASN A 130 -13.96 6.84 1.67
C ASN A 130 -13.34 8.21 2.04
N GLU A 131 -13.10 8.45 3.33
CA GLU A 131 -12.57 9.74 3.80
C GLU A 131 -11.10 9.93 3.48
N LEU A 132 -10.36 8.85 3.20
CA LEU A 132 -8.94 8.88 2.98
C LEU A 132 -8.56 8.93 1.50
N ASN A 133 -7.57 9.76 1.18
CA ASN A 133 -6.85 9.60 -0.08
C ASN A 133 -5.88 8.43 0.07
N LEU A 134 -6.26 7.27 -0.48
CA LEU A 134 -5.52 6.03 -0.29
C LEU A 134 -4.13 6.05 -0.90
N ILE A 135 -3.91 6.77 -2.01
CA ILE A 135 -2.59 6.88 -2.65
C ILE A 135 -1.61 7.55 -1.69
N ILE A 136 -1.95 8.75 -1.22
CA ILE A 136 -1.09 9.50 -0.29
C ILE A 136 -0.98 8.76 1.05
N THR A 137 -2.08 8.18 1.54
CA THR A 137 -2.10 7.40 2.77
C THR A 137 -1.15 6.19 2.69
N CYS A 138 -1.14 5.42 1.59
CA CYS A 138 -0.22 4.29 1.43
C CYS A 138 1.24 4.73 1.41
N LEU A 139 1.55 5.90 0.83
CA LEU A 139 2.89 6.48 0.88
C LEU A 139 3.30 6.85 2.31
N LEU A 140 2.41 7.49 3.06
CA LEU A 140 2.64 7.82 4.48
C LEU A 140 2.83 6.56 5.33
N LEU A 141 1.97 5.55 5.16
CA LEU A 141 2.08 4.27 5.85
C LEU A 141 3.40 3.56 5.52
N THR A 142 3.79 3.51 4.25
CA THR A 142 5.08 2.95 3.84
C THR A 142 6.25 3.62 4.58
N ASN A 143 6.28 4.94 4.61
CA ASN A 143 7.34 5.67 5.30
C ASN A 143 7.36 5.40 6.81
N GLN A 144 6.20 5.32 7.44
CA GLN A 144 6.08 5.06 8.88
C GLN A 144 6.50 3.64 9.23
N PHE A 145 5.98 2.64 8.52
CA PHE A 145 6.29 1.23 8.78
C PHE A 145 7.75 0.88 8.49
N LYS A 146 8.35 1.48 7.46
CA LYS A 146 9.79 1.34 7.21
C LYS A 146 10.63 1.90 8.36
N LYS A 147 10.28 3.06 8.89
CA LYS A 147 10.96 3.64 10.06
C LYS A 147 10.85 2.72 11.28
N ILE A 148 9.69 2.16 11.55
CA ILE A 148 9.48 1.22 12.65
C ILE A 148 10.36 -0.02 12.47
N LYS A 149 10.37 -0.62 11.28
CA LYS A 149 11.24 -1.76 10.96
C LYS A 149 12.71 -1.46 11.29
N TYR A 150 13.23 -0.34 10.82
CA TYR A 150 14.64 0.04 11.04
C TYR A 150 14.94 0.35 12.52
N SER A 151 14.02 0.98 13.24
CA SER A 151 14.21 1.32 14.66
C SER A 151 14.32 0.10 15.56
N PHE A 152 13.64 -0.99 15.23
CA PHE A 152 13.64 -2.21 16.03
C PHE A 152 14.51 -3.33 15.47
N ASN A 153 15.22 -3.10 14.37
CA ASN A 153 16.04 -4.10 13.67
C ASN A 153 15.31 -5.45 13.47
N GLN A 154 14.00 -5.38 13.21
CA GLN A 154 13.16 -6.56 13.07
C GLN A 154 12.91 -6.87 11.60
N PRO A 155 13.06 -8.14 11.17
CA PRO A 155 12.81 -8.56 9.79
C PRO A 155 11.32 -8.54 9.44
N THR A 156 10.43 -8.49 10.42
CA THR A 156 8.97 -8.55 10.25
C THR A 156 8.28 -7.40 10.97
N LEU A 157 7.13 -6.98 10.47
CA LEU A 157 6.24 -6.05 11.14
C LEU A 157 5.31 -6.84 12.10
N SER A 158 5.86 -7.33 13.21
CA SER A 158 5.10 -8.12 14.19
C SER A 158 3.84 -7.39 14.70
N MET A 159 3.87 -6.07 14.74
CA MET A 159 2.72 -5.23 15.10
C MET A 159 1.51 -5.42 14.17
N LEU A 160 1.71 -5.83 12.90
CA LEU A 160 0.62 -6.12 11.98
C LEU A 160 -0.05 -7.49 12.25
N THR A 161 0.54 -8.30 13.13
CA THR A 161 0.02 -9.66 13.43
C THR A 161 -0.91 -9.70 14.63
N HIS A 162 -0.81 -8.76 15.58
CA HIS A 162 -1.56 -8.80 16.84
C HIS A 162 -2.69 -7.73 16.89
N ASP A 163 -2.48 -6.65 17.58
CA ASP A 163 -3.58 -5.72 17.83
C ASP A 163 -3.41 -4.45 17.00
N PHE A 164 -4.10 -4.25 15.92
CA PHE A 164 -4.08 -3.05 15.05
C PHE A 164 -4.26 -1.71 15.81
N ASN A 165 -3.88 -1.64 17.07
CA ASN A 165 -4.12 -0.52 17.98
C ASN A 165 -2.90 0.42 18.07
N TYR A 166 -2.37 0.85 16.94
CA TYR A 166 -1.28 1.82 16.87
C TYR A 166 -1.68 3.05 16.07
N ASP A 167 -1.03 4.15 16.38
CA ASP A 167 -1.26 5.41 15.73
C ASP A 167 -0.48 5.52 14.41
N VAL A 168 -1.16 5.97 13.37
CA VAL A 168 -0.58 6.24 12.05
C VAL A 168 -0.99 7.61 11.55
N PHE A 169 -0.19 8.18 10.65
CA PHE A 169 -0.56 9.36 9.90
C PHE A 169 -1.19 8.96 8.57
N VAL A 170 -2.34 9.54 8.26
CA VAL A 170 -3.10 9.33 7.03
C VAL A 170 -3.47 10.66 6.39
N TYR A 171 -3.90 10.63 5.14
CA TYR A 171 -4.30 11.82 4.40
C TYR A 171 -5.80 11.77 4.08
N PHE A 172 -6.53 12.77 4.55
CA PHE A 172 -7.98 12.87 4.33
C PHE A 172 -8.31 13.51 2.98
N ASN A 173 -9.33 12.99 2.31
CA ASN A 173 -10.01 13.65 1.22
C ASN A 173 -11.01 14.65 1.83
N TRP A 174 -10.55 15.84 2.18
CA TRP A 174 -11.51 16.89 2.46
C TRP A 174 -12.08 17.33 1.10
N ILE A 175 -13.26 16.85 0.78
CA ILE A 175 -14.13 17.56 -0.15
C ILE A 175 -14.63 18.69 0.70
N ASP A 176 -14.25 19.92 0.36
CA ASP A 176 -14.82 21.13 0.98
C ASP A 176 -16.31 21.10 0.72
N PHE A 177 -17.09 20.70 1.71
CA PHE A 177 -18.52 20.93 1.75
C PHE A 177 -18.74 22.41 2.07
N PHE A 178 -18.78 23.22 1.06
CA PHE A 178 -19.38 24.55 1.06
C PHE A 178 -20.38 24.65 -0.09
#